data_c11c9b3a52ba4e3e0554691800060f90
#
_entry.id   c11c9b3a52ba4e3e0554691800060f90
#
_cell.length_a   1.000
_cell.length_b   1.000
_cell.length_c   1.000
_cell.angle_alpha   90.00
_cell.angle_beta   90.00
_cell.angle_gamma   90.00
#
_symmetry.space_group_name_H-M   'P 1'
#
loop_
_entity.id
_entity.type
_entity.pdbx_description
1 polymer ?
#
loop_
_entity_poly.entity_id
_entity_poly.type
_entity_poly.pdbx_seq_one_letter_code
_entity_poly.pdbx_strand_id
1 'polypeptide(L)'
;MDFVLSKEQEMARTLFKEFAENEVKPLAQEVDETETFPRETVEKMAKYGFMGIPVPKEYGGQGCDTLTYAMCVEELSKVCATTGVIVSAHTSLCIDPIMTFGTEEQKQKYVPDLASGRKIGAFGLTEPGAGTDAQGQQTKAVLDGDEWVINGSKCFITNGKEADVYIVIAVTGIVEKRGRKMKEISSFIVEKGTPGFTFGTKEKKMGIKGSSTYELIFTDCRIPKENMLGKQGQGFKIAMHTLDGGRIGIASQALGIAEGALERTVAYTKERKQFGKSISGFQNTQFQLADMATKVEAAKMLVYKAARKKDEYKTNPKISYSVEAAMAKLYAAEVAMEVTTKAVQLHGGYGYIREYEVERMMRDAKITEIYEGTSEVQRMVISADLLK
;
A
#
# COMPACT_ATOMS: atom_id res chain seq x y z
N MET A 1 -9.70 22.28 -10.87
CA MET A 1 -8.75 21.46 -10.06
C MET A 1 -7.38 22.05 -10.30
N ASP A 2 -6.69 22.46 -9.26
CA ASP A 2 -5.35 23.01 -9.39
C ASP A 2 -4.36 21.82 -9.37
N PHE A 3 -3.56 21.68 -10.41
CA PHE A 3 -2.55 20.63 -10.54
C PHE A 3 -1.15 21.08 -10.09
N VAL A 4 -1.03 22.35 -9.69
CA VAL A 4 0.23 22.91 -9.21
C VAL A 4 0.48 22.46 -7.77
N LEU A 5 1.69 21.99 -7.50
CA LEU A 5 2.12 21.66 -6.14
C LEU A 5 2.39 22.96 -5.36
N SER A 6 2.13 22.94 -4.05
CA SER A 6 2.59 24.03 -3.18
C SER A 6 4.11 23.96 -3.00
N LYS A 7 4.71 25.05 -2.53
CA LYS A 7 6.16 25.08 -2.24
C LYS A 7 6.56 24.01 -1.23
N GLU A 8 5.73 23.77 -0.22
CA GLU A 8 5.95 22.74 0.79
C GLU A 8 5.90 21.34 0.17
N GLN A 9 4.96 21.10 -0.75
CA GLN A 9 4.85 19.83 -1.48
C GLN A 9 6.04 19.62 -2.42
N GLU A 10 6.52 20.68 -3.11
CA GLU A 10 7.73 20.61 -3.95
C GLU A 10 8.98 20.29 -3.12
N MET A 11 9.13 20.93 -1.96
CA MET A 11 10.24 20.67 -1.03
C MET A 11 10.18 19.23 -0.49
N ALA A 12 9.00 18.77 -0.08
CA ALA A 12 8.79 17.41 0.40
C ALA A 12 9.12 16.38 -0.71
N ARG A 13 8.68 16.61 -1.94
CA ARG A 13 9.00 15.76 -3.08
C ARG A 13 10.50 15.69 -3.35
N THR A 14 11.19 16.83 -3.28
CA THR A 14 12.65 16.87 -3.43
C THR A 14 13.34 16.02 -2.37
N LEU A 15 12.92 16.14 -1.10
CA LEU A 15 13.44 15.32 0.00
C LEU A 15 13.20 13.82 -0.25
N PHE A 16 12.00 13.43 -0.67
CA PHE A 16 11.67 12.02 -0.95
C PHE A 16 12.52 11.46 -2.09
N LYS A 17 12.69 12.24 -3.15
CA LYS A 17 13.54 11.87 -4.29
C LYS A 17 14.99 11.69 -3.89
N GLU A 18 15.57 12.67 -3.18
CA GLU A 18 16.96 12.60 -2.71
C GLU A 18 17.18 11.40 -1.79
N PHE A 19 16.24 11.14 -0.87
CA PHE A 19 16.30 9.97 -0.01
C PHE A 19 16.22 8.66 -0.82
N ALA A 20 15.30 8.58 -1.76
CA ALA A 20 15.13 7.41 -2.62
C ALA A 20 16.39 7.10 -3.43
N GLU A 21 17.01 8.10 -4.04
CA GLU A 21 18.24 7.94 -4.85
C GLU A 21 19.46 7.60 -3.99
N ASN A 22 19.61 8.20 -2.80
CA ASN A 22 20.83 8.07 -2.00
C ASN A 22 20.79 6.92 -0.99
N GLU A 23 19.61 6.60 -0.41
CA GLU A 23 19.48 5.64 0.68
C GLU A 23 18.74 4.35 0.28
N VAL A 24 17.90 4.39 -0.74
CA VAL A 24 17.08 3.23 -1.16
C VAL A 24 17.65 2.55 -2.40
N LYS A 25 17.95 3.30 -3.45
CA LYS A 25 18.41 2.78 -4.72
C LYS A 25 19.65 1.90 -4.64
N PRO A 26 20.70 2.26 -3.86
CA PRO A 26 21.90 1.43 -3.75
C PRO A 26 21.65 0.03 -3.17
N LEU A 27 20.57 -0.13 -2.37
CA LEU A 27 20.23 -1.37 -1.69
C LEU A 27 19.12 -2.16 -2.39
N ALA A 28 18.46 -1.58 -3.41
CA ALA A 28 17.24 -2.12 -3.99
C ALA A 28 17.43 -3.51 -4.61
N GLN A 29 18.55 -3.76 -5.27
CA GLN A 29 18.86 -5.07 -5.85
C GLN A 29 19.17 -6.11 -4.77
N GLU A 30 20.00 -5.78 -3.78
CA GLU A 30 20.31 -6.67 -2.67
C GLU A 30 19.03 -7.06 -1.89
N VAL A 31 18.15 -6.11 -1.64
CA VAL A 31 16.85 -6.35 -0.98
C VAL A 31 15.98 -7.33 -1.77
N ASP A 32 15.97 -7.26 -3.11
CA ASP A 32 15.25 -8.21 -3.96
C ASP A 32 15.91 -9.59 -3.96
N GLU A 33 17.24 -9.67 -4.08
CA GLU A 33 17.97 -10.93 -4.18
C GLU A 33 17.99 -11.71 -2.87
N THR A 34 18.20 -11.02 -1.75
CA THR A 34 18.24 -11.64 -0.42
C THR A 34 16.86 -11.86 0.19
N GLU A 35 15.81 -11.24 -0.39
CA GLU A 35 14.45 -11.24 0.14
C GLU A 35 14.38 -10.74 1.59
N THR A 36 15.28 -9.81 1.97
CA THR A 36 15.43 -9.32 3.32
C THR A 36 14.70 -7.98 3.50
N PHE A 37 14.01 -7.85 4.62
CA PHE A 37 13.35 -6.58 4.98
C PHE A 37 14.40 -5.49 5.22
N PRO A 38 14.29 -4.32 4.56
CA PRO A 38 15.31 -3.25 4.61
C PRO A 38 15.21 -2.43 5.90
N ARG A 39 15.55 -3.04 7.05
CA ARG A 39 15.36 -2.45 8.38
C ARG A 39 16.08 -1.12 8.56
N GLU A 40 17.35 -1.05 8.16
CA GLU A 40 18.13 0.20 8.27
C GLU A 40 17.52 1.35 7.46
N THR A 41 17.01 1.05 6.26
CA THR A 41 16.30 2.02 5.42
C THR A 41 15.02 2.50 6.10
N VAL A 42 14.25 1.58 6.72
CA VAL A 42 13.03 1.93 7.47
C VAL A 42 13.35 2.80 8.68
N GLU A 43 14.42 2.50 9.42
CA GLU A 43 14.88 3.31 10.54
C GLU A 43 15.32 4.72 10.10
N LYS A 44 15.97 4.83 8.94
CA LYS A 44 16.30 6.14 8.35
C LYS A 44 15.01 6.88 7.93
N MET A 45 14.06 6.21 7.27
CA MET A 45 12.76 6.81 6.93
C MET A 45 12.02 7.33 8.17
N ALA A 46 12.08 6.59 9.28
CA ALA A 46 11.51 7.03 10.56
C ALA A 46 12.14 8.33 11.06
N LYS A 47 13.47 8.47 11.00
CA LYS A 47 14.19 9.69 11.37
C LYS A 47 13.81 10.91 10.52
N TYR A 48 13.49 10.69 9.24
CA TYR A 48 13.00 11.73 8.33
C TYR A 48 11.49 11.97 8.42
N GLY A 49 10.77 11.26 9.30
CA GLY A 49 9.33 11.42 9.53
C GLY A 49 8.43 10.81 8.45
N PHE A 50 8.96 9.94 7.59
CA PHE A 50 8.18 9.33 6.49
C PHE A 50 7.09 8.37 6.98
N MET A 51 7.24 7.84 8.19
CA MET A 51 6.27 6.90 8.78
C MET A 51 5.01 7.60 9.30
N GLY A 52 5.02 8.92 9.47
CA GLY A 52 3.92 9.71 10.02
C GLY A 52 3.49 10.90 9.18
N ILE A 53 3.69 10.90 7.85
CA ILE A 53 3.44 12.05 6.97
C ILE A 53 2.04 12.66 7.16
N PRO A 54 0.92 11.90 7.05
CA PRO A 54 -0.42 12.47 7.15
C PRO A 54 -0.97 12.52 8.58
N VAL A 55 -0.17 12.10 9.57
CA VAL A 55 -0.60 12.06 10.96
C VAL A 55 -0.48 13.46 11.56
N PRO A 56 -1.49 13.95 12.32
CA PRO A 56 -1.42 15.24 12.98
C PRO A 56 -0.23 15.36 13.94
N LYS A 57 0.29 16.57 14.08
CA LYS A 57 1.46 16.86 14.95
C LYS A 57 1.23 16.52 16.42
N GLU A 58 0.00 16.64 16.89
CA GLU A 58 -0.40 16.28 18.26
C GLU A 58 -0.19 14.80 18.61
N TYR A 59 -0.17 13.93 17.58
CA TYR A 59 0.17 12.50 17.70
C TYR A 59 1.59 12.18 17.21
N GLY A 60 2.45 13.19 17.04
CA GLY A 60 3.85 13.00 16.66
C GLY A 60 4.10 12.82 15.16
N GLY A 61 3.11 13.08 14.31
CA GLY A 61 3.26 13.05 12.85
C GLY A 61 3.71 14.38 12.25
N GLN A 62 3.76 14.45 10.92
CA GLN A 62 4.20 15.62 10.17
C GLN A 62 3.06 16.61 9.88
N GLY A 63 1.80 16.17 9.98
CA GLY A 63 0.62 16.99 9.71
C GLY A 63 0.46 17.40 8.24
N CYS A 64 1.06 16.64 7.32
CA CYS A 64 0.94 16.89 5.88
C CYS A 64 -0.36 16.32 5.31
N ASP A 65 -0.65 16.65 4.06
CA ASP A 65 -1.82 16.16 3.34
C ASP A 65 -1.59 14.75 2.73
N THR A 66 -2.67 14.18 2.20
CA THR A 66 -2.64 12.86 1.55
C THR A 66 -1.81 12.89 0.26
N LEU A 67 -1.77 14.02 -0.45
CA LEU A 67 -0.95 14.13 -1.66
C LEU A 67 0.54 14.05 -1.32
N THR A 68 0.99 14.67 -0.24
CA THR A 68 2.38 14.57 0.22
C THR A 68 2.75 13.12 0.58
N TYR A 69 1.84 12.40 1.24
CA TYR A 69 2.02 10.96 1.48
C TYR A 69 2.09 10.15 0.17
N ALA A 70 1.20 10.42 -0.77
CA ALA A 70 1.20 9.77 -2.08
C ALA A 70 2.51 9.97 -2.83
N MET A 71 3.05 11.20 -2.83
CA MET A 71 4.35 11.52 -3.44
C MET A 71 5.51 10.79 -2.76
N CYS A 72 5.47 10.58 -1.44
CA CYS A 72 6.49 9.78 -0.76
C CYS A 72 6.51 8.34 -1.27
N VAL A 73 5.33 7.69 -1.33
CA VAL A 73 5.22 6.32 -1.86
C VAL A 73 5.64 6.25 -3.33
N GLU A 74 5.26 7.24 -4.14
CA GLU A 74 5.65 7.38 -5.55
C GLU A 74 7.18 7.43 -5.71
N GLU A 75 7.86 8.38 -5.05
CA GLU A 75 9.31 8.57 -5.20
C GLU A 75 10.12 7.36 -4.67
N LEU A 76 9.72 6.75 -3.54
CA LEU A 76 10.32 5.50 -3.06
C LEU A 76 10.17 4.36 -4.07
N SER A 77 8.98 4.25 -4.68
CA SER A 77 8.66 3.16 -5.60
C SER A 77 9.31 3.29 -6.97
N LYS A 78 9.77 4.48 -7.37
CA LYS A 78 10.59 4.69 -8.57
C LYS A 78 11.90 3.89 -8.54
N VAL A 79 12.41 3.63 -7.35
CA VAL A 79 13.68 2.92 -7.17
C VAL A 79 13.49 1.55 -6.53
N CYS A 80 12.54 1.41 -5.60
CA CYS A 80 12.27 0.16 -4.89
C CYS A 80 10.82 0.09 -4.40
N ALA A 81 9.99 -0.66 -5.09
CA ALA A 81 8.58 -0.85 -4.74
C ALA A 81 8.37 -1.51 -3.37
N THR A 82 9.32 -2.33 -2.91
CA THR A 82 9.36 -2.89 -1.55
C THR A 82 9.32 -1.78 -0.49
N THR A 83 10.16 -0.75 -0.63
CA THR A 83 10.23 0.34 0.34
C THR A 83 8.95 1.18 0.31
N GLY A 84 8.40 1.44 -0.86
CA GLY A 84 7.13 2.15 -1.02
C GLY A 84 5.96 1.45 -0.34
N VAL A 85 5.82 0.10 -0.49
CA VAL A 85 4.71 -0.65 0.13
C VAL A 85 4.83 -0.74 1.64
N ILE A 86 6.04 -0.73 2.21
CA ILE A 86 6.23 -0.72 3.67
C ILE A 86 5.58 0.52 4.27
N VAL A 87 5.86 1.71 3.71
CA VAL A 87 5.25 2.98 4.14
C VAL A 87 3.75 2.98 3.86
N SER A 88 3.34 2.49 2.69
CA SER A 88 1.93 2.46 2.28
C SER A 88 1.08 1.64 3.26
N ALA A 89 1.44 0.38 3.51
CA ALA A 89 0.69 -0.50 4.39
C ALA A 89 0.68 0.00 5.86
N HIS A 90 1.82 0.47 6.35
CA HIS A 90 1.95 1.03 7.69
C HIS A 90 1.01 2.22 7.90
N THR A 91 1.02 3.17 6.98
CA THR A 91 0.29 4.43 7.12
C THR A 91 -1.20 4.26 6.83
N SER A 92 -1.55 3.69 5.67
CA SER A 92 -2.93 3.65 5.21
C SER A 92 -3.75 2.51 5.80
N LEU A 93 -3.11 1.40 6.18
CA LEU A 93 -3.82 0.21 6.64
C LEU A 93 -3.79 0.02 8.15
N CYS A 94 -2.86 0.66 8.87
CA CYS A 94 -2.78 0.56 10.32
C CYS A 94 -3.03 1.90 11.02
N ILE A 95 -2.31 2.97 10.68
CA ILE A 95 -2.47 4.26 11.36
C ILE A 95 -3.83 4.88 11.01
N ASP A 96 -4.18 4.94 9.73
CA ASP A 96 -5.41 5.60 9.25
C ASP A 96 -6.69 5.04 9.91
N PRO A 97 -6.93 3.70 10.01
CA PRO A 97 -8.09 3.19 10.73
C PRO A 97 -8.07 3.49 12.24
N ILE A 98 -6.91 3.53 12.91
CA ILE A 98 -6.84 3.94 14.33
C ILE A 98 -7.21 5.42 14.45
N MET A 99 -6.69 6.28 13.57
CA MET A 99 -7.03 7.71 13.56
C MET A 99 -8.50 7.97 13.28
N THR A 100 -9.12 7.17 12.41
CA THR A 100 -10.51 7.38 11.96
C THR A 100 -11.54 6.79 12.91
N PHE A 101 -11.27 5.62 13.49
CA PHE A 101 -12.26 4.85 14.25
C PHE A 101 -11.86 4.58 15.70
N GLY A 102 -10.62 4.87 16.07
CA GLY A 102 -10.12 4.65 17.43
C GLY A 102 -10.68 5.66 18.43
N THR A 103 -10.76 5.24 19.69
CA THR A 103 -11.00 6.15 20.82
C THR A 103 -9.77 7.02 21.03
N GLU A 104 -9.92 8.11 21.81
CA GLU A 104 -8.79 8.99 22.10
C GLU A 104 -7.66 8.25 22.83
N GLU A 105 -8.03 7.34 23.75
CA GLU A 105 -7.07 6.50 24.46
C GLU A 105 -6.31 5.58 23.50
N GLN A 106 -6.99 4.97 22.53
CA GLN A 106 -6.34 4.15 21.51
C GLN A 106 -5.38 4.98 20.64
N LYS A 107 -5.79 6.18 20.22
CA LYS A 107 -4.93 7.07 19.44
C LYS A 107 -3.68 7.44 20.22
N GLN A 108 -3.83 7.89 21.46
CA GLN A 108 -2.70 8.27 22.33
C GLN A 108 -1.76 7.09 22.64
N LYS A 109 -2.32 5.88 22.77
CA LYS A 109 -1.54 4.68 23.06
C LYS A 109 -0.71 4.21 21.85
N TYR A 110 -1.26 4.23 20.65
CA TYR A 110 -0.65 3.56 19.50
C TYR A 110 -0.03 4.52 18.47
N VAL A 111 -0.69 5.65 18.19
CA VAL A 111 -0.29 6.48 17.05
C VAL A 111 1.06 7.15 17.21
N PRO A 112 1.49 7.68 18.40
CA PRO A 112 2.79 8.32 18.52
C PRO A 112 3.98 7.40 18.21
N ASP A 113 3.91 6.13 18.61
CA ASP A 113 4.95 5.14 18.31
C ASP A 113 4.95 4.73 16.83
N LEU A 114 3.76 4.61 16.23
CA LEU A 114 3.61 4.33 14.81
C LEU A 114 4.06 5.52 13.95
N ALA A 115 3.60 6.74 14.24
CA ALA A 115 3.95 7.93 13.47
C ALA A 115 5.44 8.27 13.52
N SER A 116 6.10 8.02 14.64
CA SER A 116 7.56 8.16 14.76
C SER A 116 8.36 7.03 14.13
N GLY A 117 7.71 5.93 13.72
CA GLY A 117 8.37 4.72 13.19
C GLY A 117 9.09 3.87 14.23
N ARG A 118 8.91 4.13 15.53
CA ARG A 118 9.38 3.22 16.60
C ARG A 118 8.67 1.89 16.55
N LYS A 119 7.40 1.88 16.12
CA LYS A 119 6.60 0.69 15.87
C LYS A 119 6.12 0.69 14.42
N ILE A 120 5.97 -0.49 13.85
CA ILE A 120 5.45 -0.71 12.49
C ILE A 120 4.04 -1.29 12.60
N GLY A 121 3.17 -0.90 11.67
CA GLY A 121 1.80 -1.38 11.58
C GLY A 121 1.57 -2.37 10.45
N ALA A 122 0.59 -3.26 10.66
CA ALA A 122 0.09 -4.20 9.65
C ALA A 122 -1.44 -4.34 9.72
N PHE A 123 -2.04 -4.96 8.68
CA PHE A 123 -3.47 -5.13 8.54
C PHE A 123 -3.82 -6.58 8.16
N GLY A 124 -4.54 -7.26 9.02
CA GLY A 124 -4.95 -8.66 8.88
C GLY A 124 -6.42 -8.80 8.49
N LEU A 125 -6.71 -8.79 7.18
CA LEU A 125 -8.04 -9.02 6.63
C LEU A 125 -8.13 -10.39 5.96
N THR A 126 -7.24 -10.64 5.00
CA THR A 126 -7.29 -11.77 4.06
C THR A 126 -7.07 -13.11 4.76
N GLU A 127 -7.85 -14.12 4.37
CA GLU A 127 -7.70 -15.50 4.81
C GLU A 127 -7.56 -16.43 3.59
N PRO A 128 -7.08 -17.68 3.75
CA PRO A 128 -6.95 -18.61 2.64
C PRO A 128 -8.22 -18.82 1.83
N GLY A 129 -9.39 -18.78 2.47
CA GLY A 129 -10.71 -18.91 1.84
C GLY A 129 -11.45 -17.59 1.60
N ALA A 130 -10.86 -16.43 1.91
CA ALA A 130 -11.52 -15.13 1.86
C ALA A 130 -10.58 -14.02 1.40
N GLY A 131 -10.34 -13.95 0.10
CA GLY A 131 -9.63 -12.85 -0.56
C GLY A 131 -10.61 -11.78 -1.02
N THR A 132 -11.04 -11.82 -2.27
CA THR A 132 -12.05 -10.90 -2.85
C THR A 132 -13.38 -10.98 -2.07
N ASP A 133 -13.82 -12.19 -1.70
CA ASP A 133 -14.95 -12.38 -0.79
C ASP A 133 -14.53 -12.18 0.68
N ALA A 134 -14.21 -10.95 1.05
CA ALA A 134 -13.77 -10.62 2.40
C ALA A 134 -14.83 -10.87 3.49
N GLN A 135 -16.13 -10.98 3.14
CA GLN A 135 -17.17 -11.38 4.06
C GLN A 135 -17.17 -12.89 4.36
N GLY A 136 -16.51 -13.68 3.51
CA GLY A 136 -16.33 -15.12 3.66
C GLY A 136 -15.44 -15.55 4.82
N GLN A 137 -14.72 -14.61 5.47
CA GLN A 137 -13.72 -14.88 6.51
C GLN A 137 -14.24 -15.76 7.66
N GLN A 138 -13.33 -16.54 8.27
CA GLN A 138 -13.62 -17.54 9.29
C GLN A 138 -12.98 -17.25 10.66
N THR A 139 -11.94 -16.42 10.72
CA THR A 139 -11.31 -16.00 11.99
C THR A 139 -12.39 -15.44 12.91
N LYS A 140 -12.46 -15.98 14.13
CA LYS A 140 -13.49 -15.64 15.13
C LYS A 140 -12.89 -14.88 16.29
N ALA A 141 -13.69 -13.99 16.88
CA ALA A 141 -13.39 -13.36 18.16
C ALA A 141 -14.61 -13.52 19.06
N VAL A 142 -14.43 -14.13 20.22
CA VAL A 142 -15.48 -14.38 21.21
C VAL A 142 -15.17 -13.60 22.48
N LEU A 143 -16.15 -12.87 23.00
CA LEU A 143 -16.01 -12.16 24.27
C LEU A 143 -16.13 -13.15 25.43
N ASP A 144 -15.10 -13.18 26.30
CA ASP A 144 -15.02 -14.00 27.49
C ASP A 144 -14.61 -13.09 28.68
N GLY A 145 -15.60 -12.70 29.47
CA GLY A 145 -15.41 -11.68 30.50
C GLY A 145 -15.03 -10.31 29.92
N ASP A 146 -13.86 -9.84 30.30
CA ASP A 146 -13.31 -8.55 29.84
C ASP A 146 -12.24 -8.71 28.72
N GLU A 147 -12.19 -9.85 28.08
CA GLU A 147 -11.24 -10.15 27.00
C GLU A 147 -11.93 -10.72 25.76
N TRP A 148 -11.40 -10.38 24.59
CA TRP A 148 -11.71 -11.05 23.34
C TRP A 148 -10.74 -12.19 23.10
N VAL A 149 -11.26 -13.38 22.80
CA VAL A 149 -10.48 -14.57 22.44
C VAL A 149 -10.54 -14.76 20.93
N ILE A 150 -9.40 -14.55 20.26
CA ILE A 150 -9.29 -14.64 18.80
C ILE A 150 -8.73 -16.01 18.42
N ASN A 151 -9.40 -16.67 17.45
CA ASN A 151 -8.99 -17.95 16.88
C ASN A 151 -9.14 -17.91 15.36
N GLY A 152 -8.08 -18.32 14.63
CA GLY A 152 -8.04 -18.38 13.17
C GLY A 152 -6.70 -18.00 12.59
N SER A 153 -6.65 -17.70 11.29
CA SER A 153 -5.42 -17.24 10.63
C SER A 153 -5.71 -16.20 9.58
N LYS A 154 -4.69 -15.38 9.28
CA LYS A 154 -4.68 -14.39 8.20
C LYS A 154 -3.48 -14.64 7.31
N CYS A 155 -3.62 -14.56 5.99
CA CYS A 155 -2.54 -14.80 5.05
C CYS A 155 -2.21 -13.56 4.21
N PHE A 156 -1.03 -13.55 3.60
CA PHE A 156 -0.52 -12.48 2.75
C PHE A 156 -0.39 -11.11 3.45
N ILE A 157 -0.02 -11.12 4.74
CA ILE A 157 0.01 -9.90 5.53
C ILE A 157 1.33 -9.16 5.33
N THR A 158 1.26 -7.99 4.69
CA THR A 158 2.38 -7.06 4.49
C THR A 158 2.88 -6.54 5.83
N ASN A 159 4.19 -6.40 5.98
CA ASN A 159 4.87 -6.10 7.24
C ASN A 159 4.64 -7.18 8.33
N GLY A 160 4.14 -8.36 7.98
CA GLY A 160 3.56 -9.34 8.91
C GLY A 160 4.43 -9.67 10.11
N LYS A 161 5.71 -10.00 9.93
CA LYS A 161 6.63 -10.32 11.03
C LYS A 161 7.32 -9.09 11.62
N GLU A 162 7.41 -8.01 10.86
CA GLU A 162 8.14 -6.80 11.25
C GLU A 162 7.27 -5.83 12.05
N ALA A 163 5.95 -5.90 11.87
CA ALA A 163 4.99 -5.05 12.57
C ALA A 163 4.95 -5.35 14.08
N ASP A 164 4.58 -4.32 14.83
CA ASP A 164 4.37 -4.37 16.29
C ASP A 164 2.88 -4.24 16.64
N VAL A 165 2.10 -3.59 15.77
CA VAL A 165 0.67 -3.33 15.93
C VAL A 165 -0.08 -3.82 14.69
N TYR A 166 -1.14 -4.58 14.91
CA TYR A 166 -1.93 -5.20 13.85
C TYR A 166 -3.39 -4.80 13.99
N ILE A 167 -4.01 -4.36 12.89
CA ILE A 167 -5.47 -4.28 12.79
C ILE A 167 -5.97 -5.62 12.27
N VAL A 168 -6.73 -6.33 13.08
CA VAL A 168 -7.23 -7.68 12.76
C VAL A 168 -8.75 -7.65 12.63
N ILE A 169 -9.26 -8.15 11.52
CA ILE A 169 -10.68 -8.24 11.24
C ILE A 169 -11.16 -9.67 11.57
N ALA A 170 -12.21 -9.81 12.39
CA ALA A 170 -12.70 -11.12 12.80
C ALA A 170 -14.24 -11.15 12.94
N VAL A 171 -14.80 -12.35 12.88
CA VAL A 171 -16.24 -12.61 13.05
C VAL A 171 -16.56 -12.66 14.56
N THR A 172 -17.45 -11.78 15.00
CA THR A 172 -17.92 -11.72 16.41
C THR A 172 -19.28 -12.34 16.64
N GLY A 173 -19.99 -12.73 15.58
CA GLY A 173 -21.31 -13.33 15.70
C GLY A 173 -22.00 -13.54 14.36
N ILE A 174 -23.27 -13.87 14.46
CA ILE A 174 -24.19 -13.95 13.33
C ILE A 174 -25.39 -13.07 13.66
N VAL A 175 -25.72 -12.16 12.76
CA VAL A 175 -26.89 -11.29 12.86
C VAL A 175 -27.88 -11.58 11.75
N GLU A 176 -29.15 -11.42 12.02
CA GLU A 176 -30.19 -11.51 11.01
C GLU A 176 -30.50 -10.12 10.45
N LYS A 177 -30.32 -9.94 9.15
CA LYS A 177 -30.69 -8.71 8.44
C LYS A 177 -31.58 -9.08 7.25
N ARG A 178 -32.79 -8.50 7.20
CA ARG A 178 -33.75 -8.71 6.10
C ARG A 178 -34.02 -10.19 5.83
N GLY A 179 -34.19 -11.00 6.90
CA GLY A 179 -34.45 -12.43 6.80
C GLY A 179 -33.26 -13.30 6.35
N ARG A 180 -32.03 -12.75 6.34
CA ARG A 180 -30.81 -13.48 6.00
C ARG A 180 -29.82 -13.46 7.14
N LYS A 181 -29.23 -14.61 7.47
CA LYS A 181 -28.12 -14.72 8.41
C LYS A 181 -26.85 -14.18 7.78
N MET A 182 -26.24 -13.21 8.41
CA MET A 182 -24.98 -12.59 7.99
C MET A 182 -23.97 -12.64 9.13
N LYS A 183 -22.69 -12.78 8.81
CA LYS A 183 -21.61 -12.67 9.78
C LYS A 183 -21.56 -11.25 10.33
N GLU A 184 -21.51 -11.12 11.65
CA GLU A 184 -21.15 -9.90 12.34
C GLU A 184 -19.63 -9.84 12.41
N ILE A 185 -19.05 -8.80 11.85
CA ILE A 185 -17.60 -8.64 11.67
C ILE A 185 -17.14 -7.42 12.44
N SER A 186 -16.10 -7.57 13.26
CA SER A 186 -15.51 -6.51 14.07
C SER A 186 -14.02 -6.36 13.80
N SER A 187 -13.44 -5.25 14.25
CA SER A 187 -12.03 -4.91 14.06
C SER A 187 -11.34 -4.79 15.41
N PHE A 188 -10.10 -5.26 15.49
CA PHE A 188 -9.34 -5.34 16.74
C PHE A 188 -7.91 -4.84 16.55
N ILE A 189 -7.35 -4.21 17.58
CA ILE A 189 -5.93 -3.88 17.66
C ILE A 189 -5.24 -4.99 18.44
N VAL A 190 -4.30 -5.68 17.80
CA VAL A 190 -3.50 -6.75 18.40
C VAL A 190 -2.04 -6.34 18.42
N GLU A 191 -1.36 -6.51 19.53
CA GLU A 191 0.06 -6.19 19.68
C GLU A 191 0.93 -7.44 19.47
N LYS A 192 2.11 -7.27 18.88
CA LYS A 192 3.11 -8.34 18.77
C LYS A 192 3.47 -8.87 20.14
N GLY A 193 3.61 -10.19 20.25
CA GLY A 193 3.94 -10.84 21.51
C GLY A 193 2.74 -11.14 22.41
N THR A 194 1.52 -10.79 22.00
CA THR A 194 0.29 -11.26 22.70
C THR A 194 0.28 -12.79 22.73
N PRO A 195 0.09 -13.41 23.91
CA PRO A 195 -0.01 -14.87 24.02
C PRO A 195 -1.04 -15.44 23.05
N GLY A 196 -0.69 -16.53 22.35
CA GLY A 196 -1.54 -17.14 21.33
C GLY A 196 -1.47 -16.46 19.96
N PHE A 197 -0.74 -15.36 19.79
CA PHE A 197 -0.44 -14.77 18.48
C PHE A 197 0.94 -15.18 18.00
N THR A 198 1.00 -15.88 16.86
CA THR A 198 2.23 -16.40 16.25
C THR A 198 2.26 -16.13 14.74
N PHE A 199 3.40 -16.42 14.13
CA PHE A 199 3.61 -16.25 12.68
C PHE A 199 3.77 -17.61 12.02
N GLY A 200 3.10 -17.80 10.89
CA GLY A 200 3.23 -18.98 10.05
C GLY A 200 4.26 -18.77 8.94
N THR A 201 3.90 -19.18 7.73
CA THR A 201 4.79 -19.20 6.57
C THR A 201 5.15 -17.79 6.10
N LYS A 202 6.45 -17.58 5.78
CA LYS A 202 6.91 -16.45 4.96
C LYS A 202 6.63 -16.76 3.49
N GLU A 203 5.95 -15.85 2.82
CA GLU A 203 5.62 -16.03 1.40
C GLU A 203 6.84 -15.80 0.49
N LYS A 204 7.09 -16.77 -0.41
CA LYS A 204 8.04 -16.61 -1.51
C LYS A 204 7.33 -15.95 -2.69
N LYS A 205 7.72 -14.73 -3.02
CA LYS A 205 6.97 -13.89 -3.96
C LYS A 205 7.69 -13.69 -5.30
N MET A 206 6.93 -13.38 -6.32
CA MET A 206 7.41 -13.00 -7.64
C MET A 206 8.18 -11.67 -7.60
N GLY A 207 7.63 -10.65 -6.93
CA GLY A 207 8.17 -9.30 -6.78
C GLY A 207 8.01 -8.78 -5.36
N ILE A 208 8.42 -7.53 -5.12
CA ILE A 208 8.46 -6.88 -3.80
C ILE A 208 9.02 -7.83 -2.72
N LYS A 209 10.07 -8.55 -3.06
CA LYS A 209 10.52 -9.73 -2.29
C LYS A 209 11.02 -9.37 -0.89
N GLY A 210 11.63 -8.20 -0.72
CA GLY A 210 12.07 -7.71 0.58
C GLY A 210 10.92 -7.24 1.49
N SER A 211 9.68 -7.15 1.01
CA SER A 211 8.51 -6.91 1.85
C SER A 211 8.20 -8.15 2.67
N SER A 212 8.19 -8.01 4.00
CA SER A 212 7.93 -9.09 4.96
C SER A 212 6.46 -9.49 4.93
N THR A 213 6.12 -10.51 4.12
CA THR A 213 4.75 -11.00 3.93
C THR A 213 4.61 -12.35 4.63
N TYR A 214 3.74 -12.41 5.64
CA TYR A 214 3.57 -13.58 6.51
C TYR A 214 2.11 -13.96 6.72
N GLU A 215 1.92 -15.21 7.10
CA GLU A 215 0.70 -15.67 7.74
C GLU A 215 0.72 -15.26 9.23
N LEU A 216 -0.44 -14.81 9.74
CA LEU A 216 -0.68 -14.55 11.16
C LEU A 216 -1.57 -15.68 11.69
N ILE A 217 -1.21 -16.27 12.82
CA ILE A 217 -1.93 -17.39 13.45
C ILE A 217 -2.36 -16.98 14.85
N PHE A 218 -3.64 -17.17 15.13
CA PHE A 218 -4.27 -16.88 16.42
C PHE A 218 -4.84 -18.17 17.01
N THR A 219 -4.33 -18.56 18.19
CA THR A 219 -4.78 -19.73 18.94
C THR A 219 -5.05 -19.29 20.38
N ASP A 220 -6.33 -19.19 20.74
CA ASP A 220 -6.77 -18.64 22.03
C ASP A 220 -6.08 -17.31 22.37
N CYS A 221 -5.89 -16.46 21.35
CA CYS A 221 -5.23 -15.17 21.51
C CYS A 221 -6.16 -14.21 22.26
N ARG A 222 -5.78 -13.89 23.50
CA ARG A 222 -6.55 -13.02 24.39
C ARG A 222 -6.09 -11.59 24.32
N ILE A 223 -7.02 -10.69 24.05
CA ILE A 223 -6.79 -9.25 24.06
C ILE A 223 -7.83 -8.54 24.92
N PRO A 224 -7.46 -7.41 25.55
CA PRO A 224 -8.41 -6.62 26.33
C PRO A 224 -9.62 -6.18 25.52
N LYS A 225 -10.77 -6.07 26.18
CA LYS A 225 -12.05 -5.67 25.57
C LYS A 225 -11.96 -4.32 24.86
N GLU A 226 -11.22 -3.40 25.43
CA GLU A 226 -10.96 -2.06 24.90
C GLU A 226 -10.10 -2.04 23.62
N ASN A 227 -9.50 -3.16 23.22
CA ASN A 227 -8.76 -3.26 21.97
C ASN A 227 -9.67 -3.44 20.73
N MET A 228 -10.99 -3.48 20.91
CA MET A 228 -11.92 -3.39 19.77
C MET A 228 -11.80 -2.01 19.13
N LEU A 229 -11.53 -1.96 17.83
CA LEU A 229 -11.49 -0.73 17.06
C LEU A 229 -12.88 -0.40 16.51
N GLY A 230 -13.41 0.75 16.87
CA GLY A 230 -14.76 1.17 16.55
C GLY A 230 -15.80 0.44 17.41
N LYS A 231 -16.91 0.01 16.81
CA LYS A 231 -18.01 -0.69 17.48
C LYS A 231 -18.15 -2.10 16.94
N GLN A 232 -18.68 -3.01 17.76
CA GLN A 232 -19.03 -4.38 17.35
C GLN A 232 -19.93 -4.35 16.10
N GLY A 233 -19.64 -5.22 15.13
CA GLY A 233 -20.36 -5.29 13.86
C GLY A 233 -19.94 -4.24 12.81
N GLN A 234 -19.01 -3.34 13.10
CA GLN A 234 -18.51 -2.34 12.15
C GLN A 234 -17.23 -2.76 11.40
N GLY A 235 -16.65 -3.91 11.71
CA GLY A 235 -15.35 -4.33 11.17
C GLY A 235 -15.30 -4.38 9.64
N PHE A 236 -16.37 -4.83 8.98
CA PHE A 236 -16.41 -4.83 7.52
C PHE A 236 -16.44 -3.39 6.95
N LYS A 237 -17.20 -2.48 7.57
CA LYS A 237 -17.21 -1.06 7.17
C LYS A 237 -15.83 -0.43 7.38
N ILE A 238 -15.18 -0.71 8.49
CA ILE A 238 -13.81 -0.24 8.79
C ILE A 238 -12.85 -0.78 7.74
N ALA A 239 -12.90 -2.08 7.43
CA ALA A 239 -12.04 -2.69 6.42
C ALA A 239 -12.21 -2.05 5.03
N MET A 240 -13.43 -1.82 4.57
CA MET A 240 -13.69 -1.19 3.27
C MET A 240 -13.18 0.25 3.22
N HIS A 241 -13.40 1.04 4.29
CA HIS A 241 -12.86 2.39 4.39
C HIS A 241 -11.32 2.41 4.39
N THR A 242 -10.70 1.49 5.13
CA THR A 242 -9.24 1.31 5.17
C THR A 242 -8.68 1.01 3.78
N LEU A 243 -9.33 0.11 3.04
CA LEU A 243 -8.93 -0.24 1.67
C LEU A 243 -9.12 0.93 0.69
N ASP A 244 -10.14 1.78 0.85
CA ASP A 244 -10.28 2.98 0.01
C ASP A 244 -9.06 3.91 0.16
N GLY A 245 -8.57 4.10 1.39
CA GLY A 245 -7.33 4.83 1.66
C GLY A 245 -6.08 4.13 1.11
N GLY A 246 -6.00 2.82 1.28
CA GLY A 246 -4.91 1.97 0.81
C GLY A 246 -4.76 1.97 -0.71
N ARG A 247 -5.88 1.99 -1.46
CA ARG A 247 -5.87 2.09 -2.94
C ARG A 247 -5.08 3.28 -3.46
N ILE A 248 -5.11 4.42 -2.75
CA ILE A 248 -4.30 5.59 -3.11
C ILE A 248 -2.81 5.28 -2.96
N GLY A 249 -2.41 4.62 -1.86
CA GLY A 249 -1.02 4.19 -1.65
C GLY A 249 -0.53 3.22 -2.74
N ILE A 250 -1.36 2.22 -3.10
CA ILE A 250 -1.01 1.26 -4.16
C ILE A 250 -1.00 1.92 -5.54
N ALA A 251 -1.90 2.84 -5.81
CA ALA A 251 -1.88 3.63 -7.04
C ALA A 251 -0.60 4.47 -7.15
N SER A 252 -0.14 5.06 -6.05
CA SER A 252 1.12 5.81 -5.98
C SER A 252 2.34 4.90 -6.16
N GLN A 253 2.32 3.69 -5.59
CA GLN A 253 3.35 2.69 -5.80
C GLN A 253 3.43 2.27 -7.27
N ALA A 254 2.31 1.95 -7.89
CA ALA A 254 2.23 1.57 -9.30
C ALA A 254 2.73 2.69 -10.21
N LEU A 255 2.31 3.94 -9.93
CA LEU A 255 2.79 5.13 -10.64
C LEU A 255 4.31 5.26 -10.52
N GLY A 256 4.88 5.16 -9.32
CA GLY A 256 6.32 5.24 -9.11
C GLY A 256 7.08 4.16 -9.88
N ILE A 257 6.61 2.91 -9.87
CA ILE A 257 7.20 1.82 -10.67
C ILE A 257 7.19 2.17 -12.17
N ALA A 258 6.06 2.68 -12.69
CA ALA A 258 5.93 3.04 -14.10
C ALA A 258 6.87 4.20 -14.49
N GLU A 259 6.94 5.25 -13.66
CA GLU A 259 7.84 6.38 -13.86
C GLU A 259 9.31 5.93 -13.85
N GLY A 260 9.71 5.14 -12.85
CA GLY A 260 11.07 4.62 -12.73
C GLY A 260 11.47 3.76 -13.92
N ALA A 261 10.59 2.90 -14.42
CA ALA A 261 10.82 2.08 -15.60
C ALA A 261 10.95 2.93 -16.87
N LEU A 262 10.10 3.95 -17.03
CA LEU A 262 10.16 4.89 -18.15
C LEU A 262 11.47 5.67 -18.15
N GLU A 263 11.88 6.26 -17.02
CA GLU A 263 13.12 7.03 -16.88
C GLU A 263 14.35 6.20 -17.28
N ARG A 264 14.44 4.95 -16.78
CA ARG A 264 15.53 4.02 -17.14
C ARG A 264 15.51 3.66 -18.61
N THR A 265 14.34 3.45 -19.18
CA THR A 265 14.19 3.09 -20.60
C THR A 265 14.59 4.25 -21.50
N VAL A 266 14.21 5.47 -21.15
CA VAL A 266 14.64 6.69 -21.89
C VAL A 266 16.16 6.83 -21.86
N ALA A 267 16.79 6.68 -20.69
CA ALA A 267 18.24 6.74 -20.55
C ALA A 267 18.93 5.65 -21.41
N TYR A 268 18.52 4.39 -21.24
CA TYR A 268 19.07 3.27 -21.98
C TYR A 268 18.95 3.43 -23.49
N THR A 269 17.79 3.83 -24.00
CA THR A 269 17.56 3.97 -25.45
C THR A 269 18.39 5.09 -26.09
N LYS A 270 18.79 6.12 -25.33
CA LYS A 270 19.71 7.18 -25.78
C LYS A 270 21.14 6.68 -25.88
N GLU A 271 21.59 5.81 -25.00
CA GLU A 271 22.96 5.30 -24.93
C GLU A 271 23.18 4.09 -25.84
N ARG A 272 22.24 3.14 -25.86
CA ARG A 272 22.34 1.90 -26.65
C ARG A 272 22.33 2.18 -28.13
N LYS A 273 23.33 1.67 -28.84
CA LYS A 273 23.45 1.82 -30.29
C LYS A 273 23.28 0.48 -30.98
N GLN A 274 22.50 0.46 -32.06
CA GLN A 274 22.37 -0.64 -33.01
C GLN A 274 22.17 -0.05 -34.42
N PHE A 275 22.63 -0.76 -35.46
CA PHE A 275 22.55 -0.33 -36.84
C PHE A 275 23.15 1.10 -37.05
N GLY A 276 24.26 1.39 -36.35
CA GLY A 276 25.02 2.61 -36.48
C GLY A 276 24.44 3.87 -35.78
N LYS A 277 23.32 3.75 -35.06
CA LYS A 277 22.71 4.88 -34.32
C LYS A 277 22.13 4.46 -32.99
N SER A 278 21.83 5.42 -32.10
CA SER A 278 21.09 5.11 -30.84
C SER A 278 19.72 4.55 -31.17
N ILE A 279 19.24 3.63 -30.32
CA ILE A 279 17.93 3.00 -30.55
C ILE A 279 16.78 3.99 -30.36
N SER A 280 16.96 5.09 -29.62
CA SER A 280 16.03 6.23 -29.55
C SER A 280 15.89 6.97 -30.90
N GLY A 281 16.78 6.75 -31.87
CA GLY A 281 16.69 7.30 -33.22
C GLY A 281 15.76 6.53 -34.17
N PHE A 282 15.17 5.41 -33.72
CA PHE A 282 14.17 4.66 -34.49
C PHE A 282 12.76 5.13 -34.17
N GLN A 283 11.96 5.41 -35.21
CA GLN A 283 10.62 5.97 -35.06
C GLN A 283 9.70 5.10 -34.18
N ASN A 284 9.77 3.79 -34.31
CA ASN A 284 8.99 2.87 -33.46
C ASN A 284 9.35 2.98 -31.98
N THR A 285 10.64 3.15 -31.64
CA THR A 285 11.08 3.39 -30.26
C THR A 285 10.51 4.70 -29.73
N GLN A 286 10.55 5.77 -30.54
CA GLN A 286 10.01 7.08 -30.18
C GLN A 286 8.51 7.01 -29.90
N PHE A 287 7.74 6.30 -30.72
CA PHE A 287 6.31 6.14 -30.54
C PHE A 287 6.00 5.37 -29.25
N GLN A 288 6.71 4.28 -28.97
CA GLN A 288 6.54 3.53 -27.72
C GLN A 288 6.85 4.38 -26.48
N LEU A 289 7.93 5.16 -26.50
CA LEU A 289 8.26 6.07 -25.40
C LEU A 289 7.21 7.18 -25.21
N ALA A 290 6.66 7.71 -26.29
CA ALA A 290 5.60 8.72 -26.23
C ALA A 290 4.30 8.14 -25.63
N ASP A 291 3.92 6.94 -26.04
CA ASP A 291 2.76 6.23 -25.48
C ASP A 291 2.94 5.95 -23.99
N MET A 292 4.11 5.44 -23.58
CA MET A 292 4.44 5.17 -22.18
C MET A 292 4.36 6.47 -21.36
N ALA A 293 4.98 7.56 -21.82
CA ALA A 293 4.97 8.85 -21.13
C ALA A 293 3.55 9.40 -20.97
N THR A 294 2.72 9.34 -22.02
CA THR A 294 1.33 9.81 -21.98
C THR A 294 0.49 9.04 -20.95
N LYS A 295 0.64 7.72 -20.88
CA LYS A 295 -0.07 6.88 -19.92
C LYS A 295 0.37 7.12 -18.49
N VAL A 296 1.67 7.28 -18.26
CA VAL A 296 2.22 7.59 -16.94
C VAL A 296 1.70 8.94 -16.44
N GLU A 297 1.67 9.95 -17.30
CA GLU A 297 1.12 11.26 -16.93
C GLU A 297 -0.38 11.19 -16.60
N ALA A 298 -1.16 10.46 -17.40
CA ALA A 298 -2.57 10.25 -17.10
C ALA A 298 -2.80 9.51 -15.77
N ALA A 299 -1.96 8.51 -15.46
CA ALA A 299 -1.99 7.80 -14.17
C ALA A 299 -1.68 8.76 -13.01
N LYS A 300 -0.66 9.61 -13.15
CA LYS A 300 -0.31 10.65 -12.17
C LYS A 300 -1.50 11.54 -11.85
N MET A 301 -2.19 12.05 -12.86
CA MET A 301 -3.34 12.92 -12.67
C MET A 301 -4.47 12.23 -11.90
N LEU A 302 -4.74 10.95 -12.15
CA LEU A 302 -5.73 10.18 -11.41
C LEU A 302 -5.32 9.94 -9.96
N VAL A 303 -4.05 9.59 -9.70
CA VAL A 303 -3.52 9.39 -8.35
C VAL A 303 -3.60 10.68 -7.53
N TYR A 304 -3.15 11.79 -8.07
CA TYR A 304 -3.16 13.09 -7.38
C TYR A 304 -4.58 13.58 -7.14
N LYS A 305 -5.49 13.37 -8.10
CA LYS A 305 -6.92 13.64 -7.91
C LYS A 305 -7.49 12.84 -6.74
N ALA A 306 -7.20 11.54 -6.67
CA ALA A 306 -7.70 10.69 -5.59
C ALA A 306 -7.16 11.11 -4.21
N ALA A 307 -5.86 11.45 -4.14
CA ALA A 307 -5.23 11.94 -2.92
C ALA A 307 -5.88 13.23 -2.41
N ARG A 308 -6.05 14.24 -3.27
CA ARG A 308 -6.74 15.49 -2.95
C ARG A 308 -8.20 15.27 -2.53
N LYS A 309 -8.88 14.32 -3.19
CA LYS A 309 -10.26 13.98 -2.87
C LYS A 309 -10.39 13.37 -1.46
N LYS A 310 -9.40 12.57 -1.03
CA LYS A 310 -9.32 12.08 0.35
C LYS A 310 -9.12 13.23 1.34
N ASP A 311 -8.34 14.26 1.03
CA ASP A 311 -8.16 15.41 1.89
C ASP A 311 -9.45 16.27 1.98
N GLU A 312 -10.19 16.42 0.88
CA GLU A 312 -11.53 17.03 0.91
C GLU A 312 -12.50 16.23 1.81
N TYR A 313 -12.47 14.90 1.76
CA TYR A 313 -13.27 14.03 2.63
C TYR A 313 -12.98 14.27 4.13
N LYS A 314 -11.71 14.47 4.51
CA LYS A 314 -11.33 14.75 5.91
C LYS A 314 -12.04 16.01 6.45
N THR A 315 -12.26 17.02 5.61
CA THR A 315 -12.93 18.26 5.97
C THR A 315 -14.44 18.21 5.75
N ASN A 316 -14.91 17.37 4.85
CA ASN A 316 -16.31 17.19 4.52
C ASN A 316 -16.67 15.71 4.31
N PRO A 317 -17.00 14.96 5.38
CA PRO A 317 -17.30 13.54 5.30
C PRO A 317 -18.57 13.16 4.50
N LYS A 318 -19.31 14.16 3.97
CA LYS A 318 -20.46 13.91 3.09
C LYS A 318 -20.05 13.55 1.66
N ILE A 319 -18.85 13.89 1.25
CA ILE A 319 -18.29 13.47 -0.04
C ILE A 319 -17.65 12.10 0.08
N SER A 320 -17.50 11.39 -1.04
CA SER A 320 -16.76 10.12 -1.10
C SER A 320 -15.52 10.30 -1.95
N TYR A 321 -14.50 9.50 -1.71
CA TYR A 321 -13.30 9.39 -2.56
C TYR A 321 -13.08 7.96 -3.09
N SER A 322 -14.00 7.03 -2.75
CA SER A 322 -13.86 5.59 -3.08
C SER A 322 -13.75 5.34 -4.58
N VAL A 323 -14.51 6.07 -5.40
CA VAL A 323 -14.49 5.92 -6.85
C VAL A 323 -13.21 6.46 -7.46
N GLU A 324 -12.76 7.63 -7.02
CA GLU A 324 -11.50 8.21 -7.47
C GLU A 324 -10.30 7.32 -7.07
N ALA A 325 -10.31 6.78 -5.86
CA ALA A 325 -9.28 5.84 -5.40
C ALA A 325 -9.28 4.55 -6.23
N ALA A 326 -10.46 4.01 -6.56
CA ALA A 326 -10.60 2.83 -7.41
C ALA A 326 -10.13 3.10 -8.84
N MET A 327 -10.50 4.24 -9.44
CA MET A 327 -10.05 4.63 -10.78
C MET A 327 -8.52 4.81 -10.83
N ALA A 328 -7.96 5.48 -9.84
CA ALA A 328 -6.51 5.70 -9.75
C ALA A 328 -5.75 4.37 -9.64
N LYS A 329 -6.19 3.47 -8.76
CA LYS A 329 -5.57 2.17 -8.56
C LYS A 329 -5.67 1.27 -9.78
N LEU A 330 -6.84 1.20 -10.39
CA LEU A 330 -7.08 0.42 -11.61
C LEU A 330 -6.13 0.87 -12.73
N TYR A 331 -6.16 2.15 -13.05
CA TYR A 331 -5.42 2.68 -14.19
C TYR A 331 -3.91 2.66 -13.95
N ALA A 332 -3.43 3.09 -12.78
CA ALA A 332 -2.01 3.10 -12.48
C ALA A 332 -1.40 1.69 -12.47
N ALA A 333 -2.12 0.69 -11.94
CA ALA A 333 -1.65 -0.70 -11.92
C ALA A 333 -1.52 -1.29 -13.34
N GLU A 334 -2.51 -1.08 -14.20
CA GLU A 334 -2.48 -1.54 -15.59
C GLU A 334 -1.37 -0.82 -16.40
N VAL A 335 -1.21 0.50 -16.18
CA VAL A 335 -0.11 1.27 -16.78
C VAL A 335 1.25 0.79 -16.30
N ALA A 336 1.42 0.49 -15.01
CA ALA A 336 2.68 -0.04 -14.49
C ALA A 336 3.07 -1.36 -15.16
N MET A 337 2.13 -2.29 -15.32
CA MET A 337 2.38 -3.54 -16.02
C MET A 337 2.72 -3.32 -17.50
N GLU A 338 1.99 -2.47 -18.18
CA GLU A 338 2.26 -2.17 -19.60
C GLU A 338 3.63 -1.53 -19.79
N VAL A 339 3.93 -0.48 -18.99
CA VAL A 339 5.18 0.30 -19.11
C VAL A 339 6.39 -0.56 -18.76
N THR A 340 6.34 -1.34 -17.67
CA THR A 340 7.45 -2.21 -17.28
C THR A 340 7.69 -3.34 -18.29
N THR A 341 6.63 -3.92 -18.86
CA THR A 341 6.75 -4.92 -19.92
C THR A 341 7.40 -4.34 -21.18
N LYS A 342 7.00 -3.14 -21.58
CA LYS A 342 7.64 -2.43 -22.70
C LYS A 342 9.08 -2.01 -22.39
N ALA A 343 9.37 -1.64 -21.14
CA ALA A 343 10.73 -1.34 -20.70
C ALA A 343 11.65 -2.54 -20.87
N VAL A 344 11.26 -3.72 -20.39
CA VAL A 344 12.02 -4.98 -20.62
C VAL A 344 12.22 -5.22 -22.10
N GLN A 345 11.17 -5.08 -22.93
CA GLN A 345 11.24 -5.32 -24.36
C GLN A 345 12.20 -4.34 -25.05
N LEU A 346 12.19 -3.04 -24.70
CA LEU A 346 13.07 -2.02 -25.30
C LEU A 346 14.54 -2.17 -24.88
N HIS A 347 14.81 -2.79 -23.73
CA HIS A 347 16.16 -3.16 -23.32
C HIS A 347 16.68 -4.41 -24.05
N GLY A 348 15.81 -5.19 -24.71
CA GLY A 348 16.17 -6.44 -25.36
C GLY A 348 16.69 -7.47 -24.36
N GLY A 349 17.74 -8.24 -24.73
CA GLY A 349 18.34 -9.22 -23.85
C GLY A 349 18.83 -8.65 -22.50
N TYR A 350 19.28 -7.42 -22.47
CA TYR A 350 19.68 -6.75 -21.23
C TYR A 350 18.51 -6.45 -20.30
N GLY A 351 17.30 -6.28 -20.81
CA GLY A 351 16.11 -6.12 -19.97
C GLY A 351 15.68 -7.40 -19.25
N TYR A 352 16.22 -8.57 -19.63
CA TYR A 352 15.88 -9.87 -19.08
C TYR A 352 16.86 -10.37 -18.00
N ILE A 353 17.95 -9.65 -17.81
CA ILE A 353 18.98 -9.98 -16.80
C ILE A 353 18.92 -9.01 -15.63
N ARG A 354 19.32 -9.49 -14.44
CA ARG A 354 19.19 -8.76 -13.18
C ARG A 354 20.06 -7.51 -13.04
N GLU A 355 21.11 -7.39 -13.87
CA GLU A 355 21.98 -6.20 -13.91
C GLU A 355 21.23 -4.92 -14.28
N TYR A 356 20.08 -5.06 -14.99
CA TYR A 356 19.19 -3.99 -15.35
C TYR A 356 17.89 -4.08 -14.55
N GLU A 357 17.53 -3.01 -13.85
CA GLU A 357 16.45 -2.99 -12.86
C GLU A 357 15.04 -3.22 -13.43
N VAL A 358 14.86 -3.09 -14.75
CA VAL A 358 13.52 -3.12 -15.38
C VAL A 358 12.82 -4.48 -15.25
N GLU A 359 13.56 -5.59 -15.16
CA GLU A 359 12.97 -6.91 -14.93
C GLU A 359 12.38 -7.01 -13.52
N ARG A 360 13.07 -6.48 -12.50
CA ARG A 360 12.57 -6.38 -11.13
C ARG A 360 11.31 -5.52 -11.08
N MET A 361 11.32 -4.37 -11.74
CA MET A 361 10.17 -3.46 -11.81
C MET A 361 8.95 -4.15 -12.45
N MET A 362 9.14 -4.99 -13.46
CA MET A 362 8.06 -5.76 -14.06
C MET A 362 7.49 -6.79 -13.08
N ARG A 363 8.33 -7.49 -12.31
CA ARG A 363 7.89 -8.43 -11.28
C ARG A 363 7.15 -7.71 -10.15
N ASP A 364 7.66 -6.57 -9.72
CA ASP A 364 7.08 -5.74 -8.66
C ASP A 364 5.73 -5.13 -9.09
N ALA A 365 5.60 -4.70 -10.34
CA ALA A 365 4.37 -4.11 -10.86
C ALA A 365 3.17 -5.05 -10.79
N LYS A 366 3.39 -6.37 -10.99
CA LYS A 366 2.28 -7.33 -11.08
C LYS A 366 1.39 -7.37 -9.85
N ILE A 367 1.95 -7.22 -8.65
CA ILE A 367 1.15 -7.27 -7.42
C ILE A 367 0.17 -6.11 -7.32
N THR A 368 0.47 -4.97 -7.96
CA THR A 368 -0.39 -3.79 -7.91
C THR A 368 -1.75 -4.00 -8.57
N GLU A 369 -1.89 -4.96 -9.49
CA GLU A 369 -3.17 -5.37 -10.07
C GLU A 369 -3.99 -6.30 -9.15
N ILE A 370 -3.36 -6.88 -8.10
CA ILE A 370 -3.92 -7.98 -7.31
C ILE A 370 -4.34 -7.52 -5.92
N TYR A 371 -3.42 -7.00 -5.11
CA TYR A 371 -3.71 -6.69 -3.71
C TYR A 371 -4.49 -5.38 -3.52
N GLU A 372 -5.05 -5.22 -2.31
CA GLU A 372 -5.98 -4.14 -1.94
C GLU A 372 -7.19 -4.03 -2.89
N GLY A 373 -7.65 -5.19 -3.35
CA GLY A 373 -8.71 -5.35 -4.34
C GLY A 373 -8.16 -5.46 -5.75
N THR A 374 -8.43 -6.59 -6.42
CA THR A 374 -7.97 -6.82 -7.79
C THR A 374 -8.49 -5.74 -8.75
N SER A 375 -7.92 -5.67 -9.96
CA SER A 375 -8.42 -4.78 -11.01
C SER A 375 -9.92 -4.98 -11.30
N GLU A 376 -10.43 -6.21 -11.15
CA GLU A 376 -11.85 -6.53 -11.26
C GLU A 376 -12.66 -5.92 -10.11
N VAL A 377 -12.17 -5.96 -8.89
CA VAL A 377 -12.81 -5.32 -7.73
C VAL A 377 -12.90 -3.81 -7.92
N GLN A 378 -11.84 -3.16 -8.47
CA GLN A 378 -11.90 -1.74 -8.76
C GLN A 378 -13.02 -1.44 -9.79
N ARG A 379 -13.15 -2.27 -10.83
CA ARG A 379 -14.26 -2.15 -11.81
C ARG A 379 -15.63 -2.32 -11.16
N MET A 380 -15.77 -3.23 -10.19
CA MET A 380 -17.01 -3.39 -9.42
C MET A 380 -17.35 -2.12 -8.63
N VAL A 381 -16.36 -1.50 -7.97
CA VAL A 381 -16.59 -0.25 -7.21
C VAL A 381 -17.02 0.88 -8.15
N ILE A 382 -16.31 1.05 -9.26
CA ILE A 382 -16.60 2.10 -10.24
C ILE A 382 -17.98 1.90 -10.86
N SER A 383 -18.29 0.68 -11.33
CA SER A 383 -19.58 0.38 -11.98
C SER A 383 -20.77 0.51 -11.03
N ALA A 384 -20.60 0.11 -9.77
CA ALA A 384 -21.63 0.27 -8.75
C ALA A 384 -22.01 1.73 -8.49
N ASP A 385 -21.08 2.66 -8.70
CA ASP A 385 -21.37 4.10 -8.62
C ASP A 385 -22.03 4.64 -9.88
N LEU A 386 -21.55 4.23 -11.06
CA LEU A 386 -22.10 4.64 -12.35
C LEU A 386 -23.55 4.19 -12.57
N LEU A 387 -23.97 3.11 -11.91
CA LEU A 387 -25.27 2.48 -12.09
C LEU A 387 -26.27 2.81 -10.95
N LYS A 388 -25.94 3.75 -10.07
CA LYS A 388 -26.88 4.30 -9.07
C LYS A 388 -27.90 5.18 -9.72
#